data_39b00e5afce70b6421c06393e233275b
#
_entry.id   39b00e5afce70b6421c06393e233275b
#
_cell.length_a   1.000
_cell.length_b   1.000
_cell.length_c   1.000
_cell.angle_alpha   90.00
_cell.angle_beta   90.00
_cell.angle_gamma   90.00
#
_symmetry.space_group_name_H-M   'P 1'
#
loop_
_entity.id
_entity.type
_entity.pdbx_description
1 polymer ?
#
loop_
_entity_poly.entity_id
_entity_poly.type
_entity_poly.pdbx_seq_one_letter_code
_entity_poly.pdbx_strand_id
1 'polypeptide(L)'
;DGTVTANYGGRARASFPGLNAVRNTTATLSLGLMQTVTTSAGKGGRHTTLIISRQEQYNRFWNLGIAQGGQPIQTVNMGLGGMDEQLYSAGYTNLMFNRIPWVVDDHVFDGANASNSAILCLNEDYIKLAVSPRADFLLEPFVKPDNQNAYVGKIKWTGALIVQLPARQAILTAVTA
;
A
#
# COMPACT_ATOMS: atom_id res chain seq x y z
N ASP A 1 2.19 5.17 9.36
CA ASP A 1 2.25 6.47 10.02
C ASP A 1 3.69 7.01 9.97
N GLY A 2 3.93 8.12 9.27
CA GLY A 2 5.24 8.80 9.16
C GLY A 2 5.59 9.70 10.34
N THR A 3 4.84 9.66 11.44
CA THR A 3 5.07 10.53 12.60
C THR A 3 6.23 10.00 13.45
N VAL A 4 7.25 10.83 13.66
CA VAL A 4 8.47 10.46 14.40
C VAL A 4 8.21 10.19 15.88
N THR A 5 7.06 10.63 16.41
CA THR A 5 6.69 10.53 17.82
C THR A 5 6.13 9.17 18.24
N ALA A 6 5.65 8.37 17.30
CA ALA A 6 5.07 7.05 17.60
C ALA A 6 6.17 5.97 17.73
N ASN A 7 6.03 5.10 18.72
CA ASN A 7 6.90 3.93 18.84
C ASN A 7 6.50 2.85 17.83
N TYR A 8 7.48 2.15 17.26
CA TYR A 8 7.28 1.01 16.40
C TYR A 8 8.00 -0.21 16.98
N GLY A 9 7.25 -1.30 17.23
CA GLY A 9 7.81 -2.49 17.86
C GLY A 9 8.51 -2.22 19.21
N GLY A 10 7.99 -1.29 20.01
CA GLY A 10 8.59 -0.88 21.29
C GLY A 10 9.82 0.03 21.18
N ARG A 11 10.23 0.41 19.97
CA ARG A 11 11.39 1.28 19.72
C ARG A 11 10.94 2.70 19.39
N ALA A 12 11.64 3.69 19.97
CA ALA A 12 11.42 5.10 19.65
C ALA A 12 11.89 5.40 18.22
N ARG A 13 11.00 5.80 17.34
CA ARG A 13 11.30 6.09 15.92
C ARG A 13 12.28 7.25 15.74
N ALA A 14 12.26 8.20 16.67
CA ALA A 14 13.20 9.33 16.64
C ALA A 14 14.66 8.89 16.71
N SER A 15 14.95 7.82 17.45
CA SER A 15 16.32 7.29 17.61
C SER A 15 16.75 6.32 16.47
N PHE A 16 15.81 5.90 15.64
CA PHE A 16 16.07 4.93 14.60
C PHE A 16 15.47 5.39 13.26
N PRO A 17 16.22 6.15 12.42
CA PRO A 17 15.72 6.66 11.15
C PRO A 17 15.19 5.59 10.18
N GLY A 18 15.70 4.36 10.25
CA GLY A 18 15.20 3.22 9.47
C GLY A 18 13.78 2.79 9.79
N LEU A 19 13.23 3.23 10.92
CA LEU A 19 11.83 2.98 11.29
C LEU A 19 10.86 4.07 10.80
N ASN A 20 11.36 5.08 10.10
CA ASN A 20 10.54 6.17 9.57
C ASN A 20 10.26 5.95 8.10
N ALA A 21 8.98 5.86 7.74
CA ALA A 21 8.57 5.91 6.35
C ALA A 21 8.82 7.31 5.76
N VAL A 22 9.06 7.36 4.46
CA VAL A 22 9.16 8.63 3.74
C VAL A 22 7.76 9.23 3.65
N ARG A 23 7.57 10.42 4.21
CA ARG A 23 6.29 11.13 4.19
C ARG A 23 6.44 12.47 3.49
N ASN A 24 5.55 12.73 2.55
CA ASN A 24 5.38 14.07 1.97
C ASN A 24 3.92 14.51 2.23
N THR A 25 3.74 15.70 2.81
CA THR A 25 2.45 16.11 3.38
C THR A 25 1.74 17.23 2.62
N THR A 26 2.36 17.84 1.64
CA THR A 26 1.74 18.96 0.92
C THR A 26 2.39 19.12 -0.42
N ALA A 27 1.69 18.74 -1.47
CA ALA A 27 2.12 19.16 -2.79
C ALA A 27 1.01 18.94 -3.83
N THR A 28 0.98 19.81 -4.79
CA THR A 28 0.29 19.54 -6.05
C THR A 28 0.91 18.31 -6.69
N LEU A 29 0.07 17.38 -7.12
CA LEU A 29 0.54 16.17 -7.78
C LEU A 29 1.29 16.52 -9.05
N SER A 30 2.52 16.05 -9.18
CA SER A 30 3.36 16.24 -10.36
C SER A 30 4.21 14.99 -10.61
N LEU A 31 4.65 14.81 -11.86
CA LEU A 31 5.56 13.72 -12.22
C LEU A 31 6.86 13.78 -11.43
N GLY A 32 7.41 15.01 -11.24
CA GLY A 32 8.63 15.22 -10.45
C GLY A 32 8.45 14.83 -8.97
N LEU A 33 7.28 15.12 -8.39
CA LEU A 33 6.97 14.72 -7.01
C LEU A 33 6.91 13.20 -6.90
N MET A 34 6.21 12.53 -7.79
CA MET A 34 6.13 11.08 -7.83
C MET A 34 7.51 10.43 -7.98
N GLN A 35 8.34 10.98 -8.87
CA GLN A 35 9.72 10.53 -9.04
C GLN A 35 10.54 10.70 -7.76
N THR A 36 10.42 11.83 -7.09
CA THR A 36 11.15 12.12 -5.84
C THR A 36 10.74 11.13 -4.73
N VAL A 37 9.45 10.87 -4.58
CA VAL A 37 8.93 9.99 -3.52
C VAL A 37 9.32 8.54 -3.77
N THR A 38 9.14 8.04 -4.97
CA THR A 38 9.52 6.66 -5.33
C THR A 38 11.03 6.44 -5.20
N THR A 39 11.85 7.43 -5.59
CA THR A 39 13.31 7.38 -5.43
C THR A 39 13.73 7.44 -3.97
N SER A 40 13.07 8.26 -3.16
CA SER A 40 13.38 8.38 -1.72
C SER A 40 13.11 7.08 -0.96
N ALA A 41 12.05 6.36 -1.30
CA ALA A 41 11.77 5.04 -0.77
C ALA A 41 12.76 3.97 -1.31
N GLY A 42 13.34 4.21 -2.48
CA GLY A 42 14.22 3.28 -3.19
C GLY A 42 15.69 3.28 -2.79
N LYS A 43 16.09 3.97 -1.71
CA LYS A 43 17.50 4.02 -1.28
C LYS A 43 18.14 2.64 -1.14
N GLY A 44 19.33 2.45 -1.74
CA GLY A 44 20.09 1.19 -1.67
C GLY A 44 19.68 0.15 -2.70
N GLY A 45 19.18 0.57 -3.87
CA GLY A 45 18.96 -0.29 -5.03
C GLY A 45 17.67 -1.13 -5.03
N ARG A 46 16.83 -0.99 -4.01
CA ARG A 46 15.52 -1.65 -3.96
C ARG A 46 14.42 -0.60 -4.09
N HIS A 47 13.68 -0.69 -5.16
CA HIS A 47 12.68 0.29 -5.53
C HIS A 47 11.30 -0.04 -4.94
N THR A 48 10.41 0.95 -4.94
CA THR A 48 8.96 0.75 -4.78
C THR A 48 8.47 -0.27 -5.78
N THR A 49 7.65 -1.23 -5.35
CA THR A 49 7.10 -2.29 -6.21
C THR A 49 5.63 -2.10 -6.51
N LEU A 50 4.92 -1.34 -5.69
CA LEU A 50 3.47 -1.15 -5.80
C LEU A 50 3.09 0.27 -5.41
N ILE A 51 2.20 0.89 -6.19
CA ILE A 51 1.56 2.16 -5.84
C ILE A 51 0.07 1.89 -5.64
N ILE A 52 -0.49 2.36 -4.52
CA ILE A 52 -1.92 2.23 -4.22
C ILE A 52 -2.50 3.60 -3.94
N SER A 53 -3.64 3.90 -4.52
CA SER A 53 -4.39 5.12 -4.25
C SER A 53 -5.88 4.94 -4.48
N ARG A 54 -6.68 5.92 -4.09
CA ARG A 54 -8.07 6.02 -4.52
C ARG A 54 -8.18 6.40 -6.00
N GLN A 55 -9.34 6.15 -6.58
CA GLN A 55 -9.67 6.47 -7.97
C GLN A 55 -9.43 7.93 -8.32
N GLU A 56 -9.69 8.86 -7.39
CA GLU A 56 -9.47 10.30 -7.62
C GLU A 56 -8.01 10.64 -7.94
N GLN A 57 -7.07 10.11 -7.17
CA GLN A 57 -5.63 10.36 -7.38
C GLN A 57 -5.13 9.67 -8.64
N TYR A 58 -5.66 8.51 -8.94
CA TYR A 58 -5.42 7.81 -10.19
C TYR A 58 -5.85 8.65 -11.40
N ASN A 59 -7.06 9.21 -11.37
CA ASN A 59 -7.58 10.07 -12.44
C ASN A 59 -6.78 11.39 -12.57
N ARG A 60 -6.37 11.98 -11.45
CA ARG A 60 -5.52 13.18 -11.46
C ARG A 60 -4.19 12.90 -12.12
N PHE A 61 -3.56 11.79 -11.77
CA PHE A 61 -2.29 11.39 -12.39
C PHE A 61 -2.46 11.09 -13.89
N TRP A 62 -3.55 10.45 -14.28
CA TRP A 62 -3.90 10.22 -15.68
C TRP A 62 -4.00 11.53 -16.46
N ASN A 63 -4.70 12.51 -15.90
CA ASN A 63 -4.88 13.83 -16.53
C ASN A 63 -3.55 14.59 -16.65
N LEU A 64 -2.65 14.47 -15.67
CA LEU A 64 -1.30 15.05 -15.78
C LEU A 64 -0.52 14.46 -16.97
N GLY A 65 -0.63 13.18 -17.20
CA GLY A 65 0.00 12.52 -18.34
C GLY A 65 -0.52 13.05 -19.67
N ILE A 66 -1.84 13.24 -19.79
CA ILE A 66 -2.45 13.81 -21.00
C ILE A 66 -2.03 15.27 -21.20
N ALA A 67 -2.04 16.08 -20.14
CA ALA A 67 -1.70 17.52 -20.23
C ALA A 67 -0.27 17.78 -20.65
N GLN A 68 0.66 16.86 -20.43
CA GLN A 68 2.06 16.99 -20.81
C GLN A 68 2.40 16.43 -22.21
N GLY A 69 1.42 16.34 -23.10
CA GLY A 69 1.64 16.00 -24.50
C GLY A 69 1.60 14.51 -24.84
N GLY A 70 0.90 13.74 -24.04
CA GLY A 70 0.53 12.36 -24.31
C GLY A 70 1.69 11.40 -24.44
N GLN A 71 1.83 10.57 -23.52
CA GLN A 71 2.53 9.27 -23.47
C GLN A 71 3.52 9.07 -22.31
N PRO A 72 3.34 9.46 -21.11
CA PRO A 72 4.13 8.87 -20.04
C PRO A 72 3.43 7.71 -19.34
N ILE A 73 2.21 7.39 -19.76
CA ILE A 73 1.41 6.39 -19.12
C ILE A 73 1.50 5.12 -19.95
N GLN A 74 2.42 4.26 -19.57
CA GLN A 74 2.45 2.92 -20.12
C GLN A 74 1.27 2.14 -19.54
N THR A 75 0.23 1.98 -20.34
CA THR A 75 -0.72 0.90 -20.10
C THR A 75 0.03 -0.41 -20.29
N VAL A 76 -0.18 -1.34 -19.37
CA VAL A 76 0.44 -2.67 -19.47
C VAL A 76 0.10 -3.29 -20.80
N ASN A 77 1.08 -3.41 -21.69
CA ASN A 77 0.96 -4.25 -22.85
C ASN A 77 1.04 -5.71 -22.39
N MET A 78 -0.06 -6.43 -22.57
CA MET A 78 -0.09 -7.87 -22.40
C MET A 78 1.02 -8.52 -23.22
N GLY A 79 1.97 -9.15 -22.56
CA GLY A 79 2.96 -9.97 -23.27
C GLY A 79 4.37 -10.01 -22.72
N LEU A 80 4.70 -9.26 -21.69
CA LEU A 80 5.99 -9.36 -21.00
C LEU A 80 5.76 -9.91 -19.59
N GLY A 81 5.91 -11.22 -19.44
CA GLY A 81 5.68 -11.96 -18.21
C GLY A 81 6.21 -11.29 -16.96
N GLY A 82 5.35 -11.12 -15.97
CA GLY A 82 5.65 -10.50 -14.71
C GLY A 82 4.39 -10.31 -13.85
N MET A 83 4.53 -9.58 -12.76
CA MET A 83 3.45 -9.28 -11.82
C MET A 83 2.25 -8.57 -12.47
N ASP A 84 2.49 -7.91 -13.58
CA ASP A 84 1.50 -7.19 -14.38
C ASP A 84 0.42 -8.11 -14.98
N GLU A 85 0.79 -9.32 -15.36
CA GLU A 85 -0.15 -10.32 -15.90
C GLU A 85 -1.07 -10.84 -14.81
N GLN A 86 -0.58 -10.98 -13.59
CA GLN A 86 -1.37 -11.41 -12.44
C GLN A 86 -2.41 -10.35 -12.04
N LEU A 87 -2.04 -9.07 -12.04
CA LEU A 87 -2.96 -7.97 -11.74
C LEU A 87 -4.00 -7.81 -12.85
N TYR A 88 -3.61 -7.96 -14.10
CA TYR A 88 -4.55 -7.91 -15.23
C TYR A 88 -5.54 -9.08 -15.21
N SER A 89 -5.06 -10.29 -14.94
CA SER A 89 -5.93 -11.46 -14.81
C SER A 89 -6.87 -11.37 -13.60
N ALA A 90 -6.51 -10.59 -12.58
CA ALA A 90 -7.38 -10.24 -11.46
C ALA A 90 -8.41 -9.13 -11.78
N GLY A 91 -8.42 -8.60 -13.02
CA GLY A 91 -9.39 -7.61 -13.47
C GLY A 91 -9.05 -6.16 -13.17
N TYR A 92 -7.82 -5.86 -12.77
CA TYR A 92 -7.39 -4.49 -12.53
C TYR A 92 -6.93 -3.80 -13.83
N THR A 93 -7.41 -2.57 -14.04
CA THR A 93 -6.89 -1.70 -15.10
C THR A 93 -5.63 -1.02 -14.58
N ASN A 94 -4.47 -1.41 -15.08
CA ASN A 94 -3.20 -0.98 -14.53
C ASN A 94 -2.61 0.22 -15.27
N LEU A 95 -2.46 1.31 -14.52
CA LEU A 95 -1.55 2.39 -14.85
C LEU A 95 -0.16 2.01 -14.31
N MET A 96 0.89 2.29 -15.04
CA MET A 96 2.26 2.11 -14.57
C MET A 96 3.00 3.44 -14.49
N PHE A 97 3.72 3.63 -13.39
CA PHE A 97 4.67 4.72 -13.24
C PHE A 97 6.08 4.14 -13.03
N ASN A 98 7.02 4.40 -13.94
CA ASN A 98 8.39 3.86 -13.90
C ASN A 98 8.42 2.32 -13.75
N ARG A 99 7.56 1.60 -14.46
CA ARG A 99 7.37 0.14 -14.34
C ARG A 99 6.83 -0.33 -12.99
N ILE A 100 6.32 0.58 -12.18
CA ILE A 100 5.64 0.26 -10.92
C ILE A 100 4.14 0.25 -11.19
N PRO A 101 3.44 -0.86 -10.95
CA PRO A 101 2.00 -0.94 -11.13
C PRO A 101 1.28 -0.02 -10.15
N TRP A 102 0.21 0.60 -10.62
CA TRP A 102 -0.64 1.47 -9.82
C TRP A 102 -2.02 0.84 -9.68
N VAL A 103 -2.38 0.48 -8.47
CA VAL A 103 -3.66 -0.17 -8.14
C VAL A 103 -4.58 0.82 -7.45
N VAL A 104 -5.85 0.77 -7.80
CA VAL A 104 -6.89 1.56 -7.16
C VAL A 104 -7.51 0.76 -6.02
N ASP A 105 -7.59 1.38 -4.84
CA ASP A 105 -8.28 0.83 -3.67
C ASP A 105 -9.05 1.96 -2.96
N ASP A 106 -10.35 1.83 -2.90
CA ASP A 106 -11.25 2.82 -2.27
C ASP A 106 -11.12 2.86 -0.74
N HIS A 107 -10.47 1.87 -0.13
CA HIS A 107 -10.20 1.82 1.30
C HIS A 107 -8.94 2.56 1.73
N VAL A 108 -8.18 3.12 0.79
CA VAL A 108 -7.07 4.01 1.15
C VAL A 108 -7.62 5.19 1.92
N PHE A 109 -7.02 5.46 3.09
CA PHE A 109 -7.50 6.50 3.98
C PHE A 109 -7.47 7.89 3.33
N ASP A 110 -8.45 8.70 3.66
CA ASP A 110 -8.44 10.12 3.34
C ASP A 110 -7.41 10.80 4.25
N GLY A 111 -6.59 11.68 3.68
CA GLY A 111 -5.85 12.63 4.49
C GLY A 111 -6.79 13.48 5.34
N ALA A 112 -6.31 14.54 5.95
CA ALA A 112 -7.08 15.39 6.86
C ALA A 112 -8.39 15.98 6.30
N ASN A 113 -8.62 15.87 4.98
CA ASN A 113 -9.85 16.27 4.29
C ASN A 113 -10.21 15.25 3.21
N ALA A 114 -11.49 14.97 3.01
CA ALA A 114 -12.01 14.02 2.02
C ALA A 114 -11.58 14.27 0.56
N SER A 115 -11.13 15.47 0.24
CA SER A 115 -10.58 15.83 -1.08
C SER A 115 -9.08 15.50 -1.24
N ASN A 116 -8.41 15.05 -0.20
CA ASN A 116 -6.96 14.89 -0.16
C ASN A 116 -6.59 13.44 0.17
N SER A 117 -6.93 12.52 -0.72
CA SER A 117 -6.60 11.11 -0.51
C SER A 117 -5.07 10.86 -0.60
N ALA A 118 -4.64 9.84 0.12
CA ALA A 118 -3.24 9.47 0.14
C ALA A 118 -2.84 8.64 -1.08
N ILE A 119 -1.58 8.72 -1.46
CA ILE A 119 -0.93 7.80 -2.39
C ILE A 119 0.12 7.03 -1.58
N LEU A 120 0.01 5.70 -1.58
CA LEU A 120 0.92 4.79 -0.91
C LEU A 120 1.90 4.23 -1.93
N CYS A 121 3.19 4.40 -1.68
CA CYS A 121 4.26 3.80 -2.48
C CYS A 121 4.91 2.72 -1.63
N LEU A 122 4.64 1.47 -1.94
CA LEU A 122 4.97 0.33 -1.12
C LEU A 122 6.09 -0.51 -1.76
N ASN A 123 6.89 -1.12 -0.89
CA ASN A 123 7.80 -2.17 -1.27
C ASN A 123 7.37 -3.46 -0.57
N GLU A 124 6.85 -4.41 -1.34
CA GLU A 124 6.24 -5.64 -0.86
C GLU A 124 7.24 -6.60 -0.23
N ASP A 125 8.52 -6.53 -0.62
CA ASP A 125 9.58 -7.36 -0.03
C ASP A 125 9.69 -7.20 1.49
N TYR A 126 9.31 -6.02 2.00
CA TYR A 126 9.39 -5.67 3.42
C TYR A 126 8.05 -5.70 4.15
N ILE A 127 6.99 -6.14 3.48
CA ILE A 127 5.66 -6.30 4.08
C ILE A 127 5.39 -7.79 4.22
N LYS A 128 5.14 -8.25 5.44
CA LYS A 128 4.90 -9.67 5.74
C LYS A 128 3.67 -9.85 6.60
N LEU A 129 2.92 -10.87 6.29
CA LEU A 129 1.84 -11.34 7.15
C LEU A 129 2.41 -12.39 8.10
N ALA A 130 2.46 -12.06 9.40
CA ALA A 130 2.83 -13.02 10.43
C ALA A 130 1.56 -13.67 10.97
N VAL A 131 1.48 -14.99 10.88
CA VAL A 131 0.34 -15.78 11.37
C VAL A 131 0.81 -16.65 12.51
N SER A 132 0.00 -16.76 13.57
CA SER A 132 0.29 -17.63 14.70
C SER A 132 0.08 -19.09 14.29
N PRO A 133 1.09 -19.98 14.44
CA PRO A 133 0.93 -21.39 14.10
C PRO A 133 -0.17 -22.12 14.91
N ARG A 134 -0.55 -21.55 16.07
CA ARG A 134 -1.57 -22.12 16.95
C ARG A 134 -2.98 -21.61 16.67
N ALA A 135 -3.12 -20.66 15.75
CA ALA A 135 -4.39 -20.02 15.44
C ALA A 135 -4.45 -19.63 13.95
N ASP A 136 -4.01 -20.52 13.08
CA ASP A 136 -4.13 -20.41 11.63
C ASP A 136 -5.33 -21.22 11.18
N PHE A 137 -6.49 -20.55 11.11
CA PHE A 137 -7.79 -21.17 10.79
C PHE A 137 -8.10 -22.44 11.60
N LEU A 138 -7.70 -22.41 12.89
CA LEU A 138 -7.96 -23.54 13.79
C LEU A 138 -9.47 -23.70 14.01
N LEU A 139 -10.01 -24.85 13.60
CA LEU A 139 -11.38 -25.22 13.88
C LEU A 139 -11.47 -25.81 15.31
N GLU A 140 -12.22 -25.15 16.20
CA GLU A 140 -12.58 -25.73 17.49
C GLU A 140 -13.73 -26.74 17.31
N PRO A 141 -13.72 -27.84 18.09
CA PRO A 141 -14.79 -28.82 18.03
C PRO A 141 -16.16 -28.19 18.27
N PHE A 142 -17.18 -28.73 17.59
CA PHE A 142 -18.53 -28.29 17.79
C PHE A 142 -18.99 -28.65 19.22
N VAL A 143 -19.43 -27.64 19.95
CA VAL A 143 -19.94 -27.79 21.33
C VAL A 143 -21.40 -27.39 21.32
N LYS A 144 -22.22 -28.18 22.02
CA LYS A 144 -23.63 -27.86 22.29
C LYS A 144 -23.71 -27.07 23.60
N PRO A 145 -24.09 -25.77 23.56
CA PRO A 145 -24.34 -24.99 24.78
C PRO A 145 -25.55 -25.56 25.55
N ASP A 146 -25.50 -25.48 26.89
CA ASP A 146 -26.56 -26.02 27.74
C ASP A 146 -27.92 -25.33 27.58
N ASN A 147 -27.92 -24.11 27.11
CA ASN A 147 -29.11 -23.25 26.96
C ASN A 147 -29.66 -23.18 25.53
N GLN A 148 -29.08 -23.91 24.58
CA GLN A 148 -29.49 -23.87 23.18
C GLN A 148 -29.48 -25.26 22.55
N ASN A 149 -30.45 -25.52 21.67
CA ASN A 149 -30.49 -26.76 20.91
C ASN A 149 -29.77 -26.60 19.55
N ALA A 150 -28.54 -26.01 19.57
CA ALA A 150 -27.71 -25.81 18.42
C ALA A 150 -26.26 -26.18 18.70
N TYR A 151 -25.51 -26.59 17.68
CA TYR A 151 -24.08 -26.81 17.79
C TYR A 151 -23.34 -25.52 17.37
N VAL A 152 -22.36 -25.08 18.17
CA VAL A 152 -21.53 -23.91 17.91
C VAL A 152 -20.12 -24.37 17.58
N GLY A 153 -19.64 -24.05 16.39
CA GLY A 153 -18.25 -24.20 15.99
C GLY A 153 -17.58 -22.84 15.92
N LYS A 154 -16.29 -22.77 16.27
CA LYS A 154 -15.49 -21.55 16.18
C LYS A 154 -14.27 -21.80 15.32
N ILE A 155 -13.99 -20.86 14.42
CA ILE A 155 -12.73 -20.82 13.68
C ILE A 155 -11.91 -19.68 14.27
N LYS A 156 -10.68 -19.96 14.68
CA LYS A 156 -9.74 -18.97 15.21
C LYS A 156 -8.67 -18.70 14.19
N TRP A 157 -8.44 -17.41 13.93
CA TRP A 157 -7.31 -16.92 13.16
C TRP A 157 -6.66 -15.76 13.91
N THR A 158 -5.34 -15.77 14.00
CA THR A 158 -4.57 -14.70 14.61
C THR A 158 -3.37 -14.39 13.75
N GLY A 159 -3.36 -13.20 13.21
CA GLY A 159 -2.26 -12.70 12.37
C GLY A 159 -2.06 -11.21 12.53
N ALA A 160 -0.91 -10.75 12.12
CA ALA A 160 -0.56 -9.33 12.08
C ALA A 160 0.24 -8.99 10.83
N LEU A 161 -0.05 -7.86 10.22
CA LEU A 161 0.75 -7.30 9.14
C LEU A 161 1.97 -6.61 9.74
N ILE A 162 3.17 -7.03 9.31
CA ILE A 162 4.44 -6.51 9.80
C ILE A 162 5.18 -5.82 8.66
N VAL A 163 5.59 -4.58 8.88
CA VAL A 163 6.49 -3.86 7.99
C VAL A 163 7.89 -3.94 8.57
N GLN A 164 8.76 -4.73 7.97
CA GLN A 164 10.11 -4.98 8.48
C GLN A 164 11.02 -3.75 8.38
N LEU A 165 10.87 -2.96 7.32
CA LEU A 165 11.68 -1.77 7.07
C LEU A 165 10.80 -0.61 6.60
N PRO A 166 10.20 0.15 7.51
CA PRO A 166 9.33 1.28 7.17
C PRO A 166 9.98 2.35 6.30
N ALA A 167 11.30 2.55 6.40
CA ALA A 167 12.02 3.51 5.56
C ALA A 167 11.98 3.19 4.05
N ARG A 168 11.52 1.99 3.67
CA ARG A 168 11.31 1.57 2.28
C ARG A 168 9.88 1.78 1.81
N GLN A 169 9.05 2.32 2.65
CA GLN A 169 7.69 2.69 2.36
C GLN A 169 7.61 4.21 2.25
N ALA A 170 6.81 4.70 1.33
CA ALA A 170 6.57 6.12 1.20
C ALA A 170 5.08 6.41 1.12
N ILE A 171 4.71 7.59 1.58
CA ILE A 171 3.34 8.07 1.54
C ILE A 171 3.32 9.54 1.13
N LEU A 172 2.44 9.84 0.20
CA LEU A 172 1.97 11.18 -0.11
C LEU A 172 0.64 11.39 0.56
N THR A 173 0.50 12.42 1.37
CA THR A 173 -0.77 12.80 2.00
C THR A 173 -1.14 14.21 1.59
N ALA A 174 -2.43 14.55 1.63
CA ALA A 174 -2.94 15.87 1.25
C ALA A 174 -2.57 16.27 -0.20
N VAL A 175 -2.66 15.31 -1.11
CA VAL A 175 -2.37 15.57 -2.53
C VAL A 175 -3.51 16.38 -3.12
N THR A 176 -3.22 17.60 -3.56
CA THR A 176 -4.15 18.50 -4.26
C THR A 176 -3.95 18.43 -5.77
N ALA A 177 -4.95 18.92 -6.48
CA ALA A 177 -4.88 19.06 -7.95
C ALA A 177 -3.88 20.15 -8.35
#